data_21245975e0a3e8d156468a0b506253fe
#
_entry.id   21245975e0a3e8d156468a0b506253fe
#
_cell.length_a   1.000
_cell.length_b   1.000
_cell.length_c   1.000
_cell.angle_alpha   90.00
_cell.angle_beta   90.00
_cell.angle_gamma   90.00
#
_symmetry.space_group_name_H-M   'P 1'
#
loop_
_entity.id
_entity.type
_entity.pdbx_description
1 polymer ?
#
loop_
_entity_poly.entity_id
_entity_poly.type
_entity_poly.pdbx_seq_one_letter_code
_entity_poly.pdbx_strand_id
1 'polypeptide(L)'
;MEMNKLPKDWQVTKIKDIHPPDEFIMPTPWERGTYEYNAPGNVTFREEIQVGGSYSRYNHPSMKELHLKIRDILEKMMGERIYPSYYFDRFYFKGNELVRHIDRGACEISVSYHISSNLNYEWPIYFENEAGDRVSITCNPGDAVLYRGCDLH
;
A
#
# COMPACT_ATOMS: atom_id res chain seq x y z
N MET A 1 18.03 -2.20 -7.47
CA MET A 1 16.99 -2.06 -6.43
C MET A 1 17.56 -2.47 -5.09
N GLU A 2 17.61 -1.54 -4.16
CA GLU A 2 18.11 -1.81 -2.81
C GLU A 2 16.99 -2.32 -1.90
N MET A 3 17.34 -3.27 -1.03
CA MET A 3 16.45 -3.77 0.01
C MET A 3 17.08 -3.49 1.36
N ASN A 4 16.41 -2.70 2.18
CA ASN A 4 16.78 -2.49 3.56
C ASN A 4 15.91 -3.37 4.45
N LYS A 5 16.51 -4.42 5.00
CA LYS A 5 15.82 -5.27 5.96
C LYS A 5 15.82 -4.60 7.32
N LEU A 6 14.65 -4.46 7.92
CA LEU A 6 14.51 -4.15 9.33
C LEU A 6 14.94 -5.35 10.19
N PRO A 7 14.98 -5.19 11.53
CA PRO A 7 15.32 -6.31 12.40
C PRO A 7 14.59 -7.59 11.99
N LYS A 8 15.29 -8.71 12.01
CA LYS A 8 14.80 -10.00 11.48
C LYS A 8 13.47 -10.46 12.07
N ASP A 9 13.23 -10.11 13.31
CA ASP A 9 12.02 -10.43 14.06
C ASP A 9 10.78 -9.67 13.57
N TRP A 10 10.96 -8.52 12.89
CA TRP A 10 9.85 -7.75 12.34
C TRP A 10 9.36 -8.27 10.99
N GLN A 11 10.23 -8.93 10.23
CA GLN A 11 9.93 -9.42 8.88
C GLN A 11 9.39 -8.32 7.93
N VAL A 12 9.88 -7.10 8.11
CA VAL A 12 9.52 -5.95 7.27
C VAL A 12 10.71 -5.60 6.40
N THR A 13 10.45 -5.35 5.12
CA THR A 13 11.49 -5.04 4.15
C THR A 13 11.10 -3.82 3.32
N LYS A 14 11.98 -2.81 3.29
CA LYS A 14 11.81 -1.65 2.41
C LYS A 14 12.40 -1.97 1.03
N ILE A 15 11.63 -1.69 -0.01
CA ILE A 15 12.04 -1.84 -1.41
C ILE A 15 12.10 -0.45 -2.01
N LYS A 16 13.28 -0.06 -2.50
CA LYS A 16 13.49 1.26 -3.07
C LYS A 16 13.37 1.26 -4.59
N ASP A 17 12.98 2.40 -5.12
CA ASP A 17 13.07 2.72 -6.55
C ASP A 17 12.35 1.72 -7.46
N ILE A 18 11.13 1.31 -7.09
CA ILE A 18 10.29 0.49 -7.96
C ILE A 18 9.97 1.28 -9.23
N HIS A 19 9.72 2.59 -9.08
CA HIS A 19 9.69 3.54 -10.19
C HIS A 19 10.37 4.85 -9.75
N PRO A 20 10.82 5.70 -10.70
CA PRO A 20 11.30 7.03 -10.35
C PRO A 20 10.21 7.85 -9.67
N PRO A 21 10.56 8.80 -8.78
CA PRO A 21 9.57 9.70 -8.20
C PRO A 21 8.81 10.45 -9.29
N ASP A 22 7.49 10.31 -9.28
CA ASP A 22 6.61 10.94 -10.27
C ASP A 22 6.07 12.28 -9.75
N GLU A 23 5.52 13.05 -10.68
CA GLU A 23 4.78 14.24 -10.32
C GLU A 23 3.54 13.87 -9.49
N PHE A 24 3.11 14.80 -8.66
CA PHE A 24 1.90 14.66 -7.88
C PHE A 24 0.68 14.56 -8.82
N ILE A 25 -0.11 13.51 -8.60
CA ILE A 25 -1.29 13.23 -9.42
C ILE A 25 -2.55 13.43 -8.56
N MET A 26 -3.43 14.34 -9.00
CA MET A 26 -4.75 14.47 -8.39
C MET A 26 -5.71 13.44 -8.97
N PRO A 27 -6.52 12.79 -8.15
CA PRO A 27 -7.52 11.85 -8.66
C PRO A 27 -8.61 12.57 -9.48
N THR A 28 -9.05 11.96 -10.56
CA THR A 28 -10.12 12.50 -11.42
C THR A 28 -11.02 11.38 -11.93
N PRO A 29 -12.36 11.49 -11.84
CA PRO A 29 -13.07 12.42 -10.96
C PRO A 29 -12.77 12.14 -9.50
N TRP A 30 -12.84 13.14 -8.65
CA TRP A 30 -12.65 12.88 -7.23
C TRP A 30 -13.93 13.20 -6.44
N GLU A 31 -14.58 12.18 -6.03
CA GLU A 31 -15.62 12.19 -5.03
C GLU A 31 -15.09 11.35 -3.87
N ARG A 32 -15.05 11.90 -2.67
CA ARG A 32 -14.48 11.21 -1.52
C ARG A 32 -15.32 9.99 -1.15
N GLY A 33 -14.68 8.84 -1.10
CA GLY A 33 -15.34 7.56 -0.90
C GLY A 33 -14.56 6.44 -1.58
N THR A 34 -15.14 5.27 -1.65
CA THR A 34 -14.51 4.09 -2.24
C THR A 34 -15.22 3.67 -3.52
N TYR A 35 -14.45 3.56 -4.59
CA TYR A 35 -14.88 3.00 -5.87
C TYR A 35 -14.41 1.56 -5.98
N GLU A 36 -15.34 0.63 -6.10
CA GLU A 36 -15.02 -0.78 -6.28
C GLU A 36 -15.24 -1.20 -7.73
N TYR A 37 -14.18 -1.72 -8.35
CA TYR A 37 -14.18 -2.18 -9.74
C TYR A 37 -14.31 -3.70 -9.74
N ASN A 38 -15.54 -4.17 -9.92
CA ASN A 38 -15.86 -5.59 -10.01
C ASN A 38 -15.87 -6.04 -11.48
N ALA A 39 -15.59 -7.31 -11.73
CA ALA A 39 -15.59 -7.85 -13.10
C ALA A 39 -17.00 -7.93 -13.68
N PRO A 40 -17.13 -7.87 -15.03
CA PRO A 40 -16.52 -6.94 -15.96
C PRO A 40 -17.32 -5.64 -16.09
N GLY A 41 -16.64 -4.51 -15.97
CA GLY A 41 -17.26 -3.20 -16.22
C GLY A 41 -18.22 -2.68 -15.16
N ASN A 42 -18.38 -3.39 -14.05
CA ASN A 42 -19.26 -2.98 -12.98
C ASN A 42 -18.49 -2.18 -11.92
N VAL A 43 -18.88 -0.92 -11.73
CA VAL A 43 -18.27 -0.03 -10.75
C VAL A 43 -19.33 0.34 -9.71
N THR A 44 -19.03 0.09 -8.44
CA THR A 44 -19.87 0.50 -7.32
C THR A 44 -19.15 1.56 -6.50
N PHE A 45 -19.92 2.44 -5.87
CA PHE A 45 -19.42 3.48 -4.99
C PHE A 45 -20.01 3.29 -3.60
N ARG A 46 -19.15 3.44 -2.59
CA ARG A 46 -19.58 3.41 -1.20
C ARG A 46 -18.81 4.45 -0.38
N GLU A 47 -19.31 4.76 0.80
CA GLU A 47 -18.59 5.59 1.76
C GLU A 47 -17.28 4.91 2.18
N GLU A 48 -16.21 5.69 2.29
CA GLU A 48 -14.95 5.21 2.85
C GLU A 48 -15.04 5.19 4.37
N ILE A 49 -15.09 3.97 4.93
CA ILE A 49 -15.26 3.76 6.36
C ILE A 49 -13.93 3.60 7.12
N GLN A 50 -12.85 3.26 6.43
CA GLN A 50 -11.55 3.05 7.06
C GLN A 50 -10.78 4.36 7.24
N VAL A 51 -10.78 5.21 6.22
CA VAL A 51 -10.17 6.55 6.27
C VAL A 51 -11.21 7.55 5.79
N GLY A 52 -12.04 8.02 6.70
CA GLY A 52 -13.11 8.97 6.37
C GLY A 52 -12.57 10.22 5.67
N GLY A 53 -13.25 10.63 4.61
CA GLY A 53 -12.85 11.78 3.82
C GLY A 53 -11.73 11.53 2.80
N SER A 54 -11.28 10.29 2.62
CA SER A 54 -10.33 9.94 1.58
C SER A 54 -11.03 9.56 0.27
N TYR A 55 -10.24 9.46 -0.80
CA TYR A 55 -10.64 8.89 -2.08
C TYR A 55 -9.89 7.59 -2.29
N SER A 56 -10.60 6.50 -2.59
CA SER A 56 -9.98 5.19 -2.77
C SER A 56 -10.61 4.38 -3.88
N ARG A 57 -9.85 3.44 -4.43
CA ARG A 57 -10.30 2.53 -5.48
C ARG A 57 -9.86 1.11 -5.17
N TYR A 58 -10.79 0.18 -5.30
CA TYR A 58 -10.55 -1.24 -5.13
C TYR A 58 -10.47 -1.90 -6.51
N ASN A 59 -9.36 -2.54 -6.83
CA ASN A 59 -9.11 -3.23 -8.10
C ASN A 59 -9.28 -2.37 -9.36
N HIS A 60 -8.86 -1.11 -9.32
CA HIS A 60 -8.92 -0.25 -10.49
C HIS A 60 -8.02 -0.79 -11.61
N PRO A 61 -8.53 -0.92 -12.86
CA PRO A 61 -7.77 -1.54 -13.95
C PRO A 61 -6.41 -0.90 -14.24
N SER A 62 -6.27 0.42 -14.02
CA SER A 62 -5.00 1.12 -14.26
C SER A 62 -3.84 0.66 -13.36
N MET A 63 -4.13 0.00 -12.24
CA MET A 63 -3.13 -0.48 -11.29
C MET A 63 -2.78 -1.95 -11.45
N LYS A 64 -3.43 -2.66 -12.37
CA LYS A 64 -3.23 -4.10 -12.56
C LYS A 64 -1.79 -4.43 -12.96
N GLU A 65 -1.24 -3.71 -13.91
CA GLU A 65 0.14 -3.95 -14.37
C GLU A 65 1.16 -3.70 -13.26
N LEU A 66 0.97 -2.65 -12.48
CA LEU A 66 1.81 -2.35 -11.34
C LEU A 66 1.74 -3.47 -10.28
N HIS A 67 0.55 -3.98 -10.00
CA HIS A 67 0.35 -5.10 -9.08
C HIS A 67 1.12 -6.34 -9.53
N LEU A 68 1.06 -6.69 -10.80
CA LEU A 68 1.79 -7.82 -11.37
C LEU A 68 3.30 -7.58 -11.37
N LYS A 69 3.75 -6.36 -11.63
CA LYS A 69 5.17 -5.98 -11.54
C LYS A 69 5.69 -6.18 -10.11
N ILE A 70 4.95 -5.75 -9.12
CA ILE A 70 5.31 -5.93 -7.70
C ILE A 70 5.37 -7.42 -7.36
N ARG A 71 4.39 -8.21 -7.81
CA ARG A 71 4.43 -9.66 -7.65
C ARG A 71 5.72 -10.26 -8.18
N ASP A 72 6.12 -9.90 -9.39
CA ASP A 72 7.34 -10.43 -10.02
C ASP A 72 8.60 -10.06 -9.22
N ILE A 73 8.64 -8.84 -8.68
CA ILE A 73 9.72 -8.40 -7.80
C ILE A 73 9.77 -9.27 -6.53
N LEU A 74 8.63 -9.50 -5.90
CA LEU A 74 8.54 -10.30 -4.68
C LEU A 74 8.90 -11.76 -4.90
N GLU A 75 8.48 -12.35 -6.01
CA GLU A 75 8.84 -13.73 -6.36
C GLU A 75 10.36 -13.90 -6.47
N LYS A 76 11.05 -12.94 -7.10
CA LYS A 76 12.51 -12.95 -7.20
C LYS A 76 13.18 -12.81 -5.83
N MET A 77 12.65 -11.94 -4.98
CA MET A 77 13.20 -11.70 -3.65
C MET A 77 13.05 -12.90 -2.72
N MET A 78 11.92 -13.58 -2.81
CA MET A 78 11.56 -14.66 -1.89
C MET A 78 11.95 -16.03 -2.42
N GLY A 79 12.20 -16.16 -3.72
CA GLY A 79 12.48 -17.45 -4.35
C GLY A 79 11.27 -18.39 -4.38
N GLU A 80 10.07 -17.86 -4.22
CA GLU A 80 8.83 -18.60 -4.18
C GLU A 80 7.79 -17.98 -5.11
N ARG A 81 6.83 -18.79 -5.54
CA ARG A 81 5.72 -18.34 -6.34
C ARG A 81 4.69 -17.64 -5.45
N ILE A 82 4.25 -16.46 -5.88
CA ILE A 82 3.27 -15.64 -5.16
C ILE A 82 2.04 -15.43 -6.02
N TYR A 83 0.87 -15.62 -5.43
CA TYR A 83 -0.40 -15.41 -6.11
C TYR A 83 -0.95 -14.03 -5.78
N PRO A 84 -1.25 -13.18 -6.79
CA PRO A 84 -1.84 -11.88 -6.55
C PRO A 84 -3.27 -12.04 -6.01
N SER A 85 -3.58 -11.34 -4.92
CA SER A 85 -4.92 -11.33 -4.33
C SER A 85 -5.72 -10.13 -4.86
N TYR A 86 -5.54 -8.99 -4.26
CA TYR A 86 -6.18 -7.76 -4.70
C TYR A 86 -5.26 -6.57 -4.47
N TYR A 87 -5.63 -5.44 -5.02
CA TYR A 87 -4.92 -4.19 -4.79
C TYR A 87 -5.92 -3.07 -4.51
N PHE A 88 -5.45 -2.09 -3.78
CA PHE A 88 -6.27 -1.00 -3.29
C PHE A 88 -5.42 0.27 -3.29
N ASP A 89 -5.85 1.31 -3.99
CA ASP A 89 -5.14 2.57 -3.97
C ASP A 89 -5.97 3.65 -3.26
N ARG A 90 -5.29 4.46 -2.48
CA ARG A 90 -5.93 5.52 -1.70
C ARG A 90 -5.21 6.83 -1.87
N PHE A 91 -5.99 7.88 -1.95
CA PHE A 91 -5.53 9.24 -1.93
C PHE A 91 -5.87 9.87 -0.59
N TYR A 92 -4.84 10.19 0.18
CA TYR A 92 -5.00 10.82 1.49
C TYR A 92 -5.01 12.33 1.34
N PHE A 93 -5.98 12.98 1.95
CA PHE A 93 -6.04 14.43 2.08
C PHE A 93 -5.56 14.84 3.47
N LYS A 94 -5.20 16.12 3.63
CA LYS A 94 -4.78 16.66 4.92
C LYS A 94 -5.78 16.31 6.03
N GLY A 95 -5.27 15.76 7.13
CA GLY A 95 -6.08 15.33 8.26
C GLY A 95 -6.60 13.90 8.18
N ASN A 96 -6.43 13.20 7.06
CA ASN A 96 -6.79 11.80 6.96
C ASN A 96 -5.80 10.93 7.75
N GLU A 97 -6.33 9.92 8.40
CA GLU A 97 -5.55 8.97 9.21
C GLU A 97 -6.03 7.55 8.95
N LEU A 98 -5.08 6.66 8.67
CA LEU A 98 -5.33 5.22 8.69
C LEU A 98 -4.97 4.72 10.08
N VAL A 99 -6.00 4.34 10.85
CA VAL A 99 -5.80 3.87 12.22
C VAL A 99 -5.14 2.49 12.24
N ARG A 100 -4.52 2.18 13.38
CA ARG A 100 -3.89 0.89 13.61
C ARG A 100 -4.86 -0.25 13.36
N HIS A 101 -4.46 -1.22 12.55
CA HIS A 101 -5.25 -2.40 12.19
C HIS A 101 -4.34 -3.55 11.73
N ILE A 102 -4.90 -4.74 11.56
CA ILE A 102 -4.28 -5.84 10.82
C ILE A 102 -5.04 -6.05 9.52
N ASP A 103 -4.35 -6.56 8.51
CA ASP A 103 -4.97 -6.88 7.23
C ASP A 103 -5.74 -8.19 7.28
N ARG A 104 -6.60 -8.41 6.29
CA ARG A 104 -7.36 -9.66 6.17
C ARG A 104 -6.45 -10.85 5.94
N GLY A 105 -6.93 -12.07 6.25
CA GLY A 105 -6.18 -13.31 6.03
C GLY A 105 -5.71 -13.52 4.59
N ALA A 106 -6.44 -13.00 3.60
CA ALA A 106 -6.03 -13.02 2.19
C ALA A 106 -4.78 -12.17 1.91
N CYS A 107 -4.38 -11.31 2.85
CA CYS A 107 -3.20 -10.45 2.78
C CYS A 107 -2.05 -11.02 3.62
N GLU A 108 -1.72 -12.28 3.42
CA GLU A 108 -0.59 -12.91 4.11
C GLU A 108 0.70 -12.13 3.89
N ILE A 109 0.92 -11.71 2.64
CA ILE A 109 2.00 -10.81 2.27
C ILE A 109 1.37 -9.53 1.77
N SER A 110 1.69 -8.41 2.41
CA SER A 110 1.18 -7.10 2.07
C SER A 110 2.30 -6.17 1.64
N VAL A 111 1.96 -5.25 0.74
CA VAL A 111 2.86 -4.20 0.28
C VAL A 111 2.15 -2.87 0.37
N SER A 112 2.76 -1.91 1.06
CA SER A 112 2.37 -0.52 1.02
C SER A 112 3.30 0.22 0.07
N TYR A 113 2.73 0.79 -0.98
CA TYR A 113 3.48 1.42 -2.07
C TYR A 113 3.17 2.91 -2.12
N HIS A 114 4.23 3.72 -2.03
CA HIS A 114 4.10 5.18 -2.10
C HIS A 114 4.23 5.65 -3.54
N ILE A 115 3.12 6.06 -4.14
CA ILE A 115 3.08 6.44 -5.56
C ILE A 115 3.54 7.88 -5.76
N SER A 116 2.89 8.83 -5.10
CA SER A 116 3.22 10.26 -5.23
C SER A 116 2.78 11.04 -3.99
N SER A 117 3.36 12.22 -3.80
CA SER A 117 3.02 13.11 -2.69
C SER A 117 3.38 14.55 -3.02
N ASN A 118 2.60 15.51 -2.54
CA ASN A 118 2.95 16.92 -2.54
C ASN A 118 3.36 17.43 -1.15
N LEU A 119 3.62 16.52 -0.22
CA LEU A 119 4.07 16.88 1.12
C LEU A 119 5.51 17.40 1.10
N ASN A 120 5.77 18.41 1.92
CA ASN A 120 7.11 18.92 2.15
C ASN A 120 7.74 18.41 3.47
N TYR A 121 7.18 17.36 4.02
CA TYR A 121 7.65 16.68 5.24
C TYR A 121 7.47 15.18 5.10
N GLU A 122 8.21 14.42 5.93
CA GLU A 122 8.11 12.97 5.97
C GLU A 122 6.78 12.50 6.58
N TRP A 123 6.19 11.48 5.98
CA TRP A 123 4.98 10.84 6.47
C TRP A 123 5.21 9.33 6.59
N PRO A 124 5.80 8.90 7.73
CA PRO A 124 6.16 7.50 7.90
C PRO A 124 4.96 6.59 8.12
N ILE A 125 5.11 5.33 7.71
CA ILE A 125 4.20 4.25 8.09
C ILE A 125 4.75 3.60 9.36
N TYR A 126 3.86 3.25 10.28
CA TYR A 126 4.22 2.63 11.56
C TYR A 126 3.76 1.18 11.59
N PHE A 127 4.60 0.32 12.14
CA PHE A 127 4.27 -1.08 12.39
C PHE A 127 4.44 -1.39 13.87
N GLU A 128 3.56 -2.22 14.41
CA GLU A 128 3.57 -2.63 15.80
C GLU A 128 3.44 -4.15 15.88
N ASN A 129 4.30 -4.80 16.68
CA ASN A 129 4.27 -6.24 16.90
C ASN A 129 3.37 -6.62 18.09
N GLU A 130 3.23 -7.91 18.36
CA GLU A 130 2.43 -8.42 19.49
C GLU A 130 2.92 -7.93 20.84
N ALA A 131 4.23 -7.70 20.99
CA ALA A 131 4.82 -7.19 22.22
C ALA A 131 4.57 -5.70 22.46
N GLY A 132 3.95 -5.00 21.49
CA GLY A 132 3.69 -3.57 21.58
C GLY A 132 4.85 -2.69 21.14
N ASP A 133 5.94 -3.28 20.63
CA ASP A 133 7.04 -2.52 20.07
C ASP A 133 6.65 -1.90 18.73
N ARG A 134 7.11 -0.68 18.48
CA ARG A 134 6.75 0.08 17.29
C ARG A 134 7.99 0.49 16.49
N VAL A 135 7.88 0.40 15.17
CA VAL A 135 8.89 0.87 14.24
C VAL A 135 8.25 1.74 13.16
N SER A 136 8.97 2.73 12.67
CA SER A 136 8.51 3.58 11.58
C SER A 136 9.42 3.44 10.36
N ILE A 137 8.82 3.55 9.18
CA ILE A 137 9.53 3.52 7.92
C ILE A 137 9.04 4.67 7.06
N THR A 138 9.97 5.46 6.55
CA THR A 138 9.67 6.51 5.58
C THR A 138 9.95 5.99 4.18
N CYS A 139 8.92 6.05 3.32
CA CYS A 139 9.03 5.76 1.90
C CYS A 139 8.94 7.04 1.10
N ASN A 140 9.88 7.24 0.19
CA ASN A 140 9.78 8.28 -0.84
C ASN A 140 8.87 7.78 -1.97
N PRO A 141 8.30 8.68 -2.80
CA PRO A 141 7.58 8.23 -3.99
C PRO A 141 8.42 7.24 -4.81
N GLY A 142 7.83 6.10 -5.16
CA GLY A 142 8.52 5.01 -5.82
C GLY A 142 8.99 3.89 -4.91
N ASP A 143 8.97 4.09 -3.60
CA ASP A 143 9.36 3.08 -2.61
C ASP A 143 8.17 2.31 -2.08
N ALA A 144 8.42 1.10 -1.59
CA ALA A 144 7.39 0.27 -0.97
C ALA A 144 7.90 -0.43 0.28
N VAL A 145 6.98 -0.91 1.09
CA VAL A 145 7.28 -1.73 2.26
C VAL A 145 6.57 -3.06 2.12
N LEU A 146 7.31 -4.14 2.25
CA LEU A 146 6.81 -5.51 2.31
C LEU A 146 6.69 -5.94 3.77
N TYR A 147 5.54 -6.49 4.13
CA TYR A 147 5.28 -6.94 5.50
C TYR A 147 4.22 -8.05 5.56
N ARG A 148 4.12 -8.69 6.71
CA ARG A 148 3.08 -9.69 6.96
C ARG A 148 1.82 -9.01 7.49
N GLY A 149 0.88 -8.75 6.61
CA GLY A 149 -0.31 -7.94 6.91
C GLY A 149 -1.23 -8.54 7.99
N CYS A 150 -1.22 -9.87 8.16
CA CYS A 150 -2.03 -10.54 9.18
C CYS A 150 -1.42 -10.47 10.59
N ASP A 151 -0.10 -10.23 10.69
CA ASP A 151 0.66 -10.34 11.94
C ASP A 151 1.03 -8.98 12.53
N LEU A 152 1.13 -7.93 11.71
CA LEU A 152 1.53 -6.59 12.13
C LEU A 152 0.36 -5.61 12.04
N HIS A 153 0.37 -4.65 12.96
CA HIS A 153 -0.62 -3.56 13.00
C HIS A 153 -0.05 -2.29 12.38
#